data_0a3ee07eeb40b7b5109de50f3db703e4
#
_entry.id   0a3ee07eeb40b7b5109de50f3db703e4
#
_cell.length_a   1.000
_cell.length_b   1.000
_cell.length_c   1.000
_cell.angle_alpha   90.00
_cell.angle_beta   90.00
_cell.angle_gamma   90.00
#
_symmetry.space_group_name_H-M   'P 1'
#
loop_
_entity.id
_entity.type
_entity.pdbx_description
1 polymer ?
#
loop_
_entity_poly.entity_id
_entity_poly.type
_entity_poly.pdbx_seq_one_letter_code
_entity_poly.pdbx_strand_id
1 'polypeptide(L)'
;MEKRVFNKLTKEMFLEYGFIKDKNNYILSLDDVTIVVKFGSWRGVKSFNYYFYINDLYDDFTPFEKKFDSVVEIKMKHTPELRGYPAHEILFEEYDETKYKELLTTMLHRYFDPYKNNALQYLKDNDYRMCLTKKARQYLGLI
;
A
#
# COMPACT_ATOMS: atom_id res chain seq x y z
N MET A 1 -10.84 -9.63 18.01
CA MET A 1 -9.37 -9.62 18.27
C MET A 1 -9.00 -8.31 18.95
N GLU A 2 -8.12 -8.37 19.93
CA GLU A 2 -7.65 -7.18 20.61
C GLU A 2 -6.74 -6.32 19.73
N LYS A 3 -6.79 -5.01 19.94
CA LYS A 3 -5.96 -4.05 19.17
C LYS A 3 -4.46 -4.37 19.23
N ARG A 4 -3.96 -4.75 20.40
CA ARG A 4 -2.54 -5.11 20.58
C ARG A 4 -2.13 -6.29 19.70
N VAL A 5 -2.96 -7.33 19.66
CA VAL A 5 -2.72 -8.52 18.84
C VAL A 5 -2.81 -8.16 17.37
N PHE A 6 -3.80 -7.36 16.99
CA PHE A 6 -3.98 -6.88 15.63
C PHE A 6 -2.74 -6.12 15.14
N ASN A 7 -2.23 -5.20 15.94
CA ASN A 7 -1.03 -4.41 15.57
C ASN A 7 0.21 -5.29 15.46
N LYS A 8 0.37 -6.27 16.35
CA LYS A 8 1.49 -7.21 16.33
C LYS A 8 1.48 -8.05 15.05
N LEU A 9 0.33 -8.62 14.72
CA LEU A 9 0.18 -9.44 13.51
C LEU A 9 0.38 -8.62 12.24
N THR A 10 -0.12 -7.39 12.21
CA THR A 10 0.09 -6.48 11.09
C THR A 10 1.57 -6.27 10.83
N LYS A 11 2.33 -5.94 11.87
CA LYS A 11 3.78 -5.75 11.75
C LYS A 11 4.47 -7.03 11.25
N GLU A 12 4.18 -8.17 11.86
CA GLU A 12 4.78 -9.43 11.47
C GLU A 12 4.53 -9.75 9.99
N MET A 13 3.31 -9.59 9.51
CA MET A 13 2.94 -9.91 8.14
C MET A 13 3.57 -8.96 7.12
N PHE A 14 3.61 -7.66 7.42
CA PHE A 14 4.27 -6.70 6.54
C PHE A 14 5.78 -6.94 6.46
N LEU A 15 6.44 -7.19 7.60
CA LEU A 15 7.87 -7.50 7.61
C LEU A 15 8.19 -8.80 6.88
N GLU A 16 7.36 -9.82 7.04
CA GLU A 16 7.52 -11.09 6.33
C GLU A 16 7.41 -10.93 4.82
N TYR A 17 6.52 -10.05 4.36
CA TYR A 17 6.36 -9.75 2.93
C TYR A 17 7.58 -9.04 2.34
N GLY A 18 8.32 -8.29 3.14
CA GLY A 18 9.51 -7.55 2.71
C GLY A 18 9.49 -6.06 3.03
N PHE A 19 8.44 -5.57 3.66
CA PHE A 19 8.39 -4.18 4.12
C PHE A 19 9.29 -3.96 5.31
N ILE A 20 9.78 -2.74 5.46
CA ILE A 20 10.37 -2.26 6.71
C ILE A 20 9.39 -1.30 7.37
N LYS A 21 9.46 -1.18 8.69
CA LYS A 21 8.64 -0.21 9.41
C LYS A 21 9.48 1.02 9.75
N ASP A 22 9.00 2.19 9.35
CA ASP A 22 9.59 3.49 9.70
C ASP A 22 8.50 4.36 10.32
N LYS A 23 8.57 4.57 11.63
CA LYS A 23 7.54 5.26 12.40
C LYS A 23 6.18 4.57 12.20
N ASN A 24 5.21 5.26 11.61
CA ASN A 24 3.88 4.74 11.36
C ASN A 24 3.68 4.22 9.93
N ASN A 25 4.75 4.14 9.16
CA ASN A 25 4.70 3.71 7.76
C ASN A 25 5.36 2.35 7.58
N TYR A 26 4.87 1.60 6.60
CA TYR A 26 5.55 0.41 6.08
C TYR A 26 6.07 0.74 4.69
N ILE A 27 7.35 0.46 4.44
CA ILE A 27 8.03 0.86 3.21
C ILE A 27 8.58 -0.36 2.51
N LEU A 28 8.26 -0.51 1.22
CA LEU A 28 8.80 -1.53 0.35
C LEU A 28 9.61 -0.86 -0.75
N SER A 29 10.94 -0.99 -0.67
CA SER A 29 11.85 -0.43 -1.66
C SER A 29 12.15 -1.47 -2.73
N LEU A 30 11.66 -1.24 -3.94
CA LEU A 30 11.95 -2.04 -5.12
C LEU A 30 12.99 -1.29 -5.99
N ASP A 31 13.46 -1.92 -7.06
CA ASP A 31 14.49 -1.32 -7.91
C ASP A 31 14.06 0.02 -8.51
N ASP A 32 12.84 0.08 -9.06
CA ASP A 32 12.35 1.26 -9.78
C ASP A 32 11.36 2.09 -8.98
N VAL A 33 10.65 1.49 -8.04
CA VAL A 33 9.52 2.09 -7.33
C VAL A 33 9.63 1.80 -5.84
N THR A 34 9.26 2.77 -5.02
CA THR A 34 9.12 2.59 -3.57
C THR A 34 7.65 2.75 -3.19
N ILE A 35 7.15 1.80 -2.42
CA ILE A 35 5.75 1.77 -1.96
C ILE A 35 5.71 2.11 -0.48
N VAL A 36 4.81 3.00 -0.10
CA VAL A 36 4.62 3.43 1.28
C VAL A 36 3.18 3.14 1.69
N VAL A 37 3.01 2.27 2.68
CA VAL A 37 1.70 1.93 3.22
C VAL A 37 1.48 2.67 4.53
N LYS A 38 0.37 3.38 4.59
CA LYS A 38 -0.12 4.05 5.79
C LYS A 38 -1.36 3.34 6.29
N PHE A 39 -1.63 3.46 7.58
CA PHE A 39 -2.85 2.90 8.12
C PHE A 39 -3.60 3.93 8.96
N GLY A 40 -4.93 3.88 8.84
CA GLY A 40 -5.85 4.59 9.71
C GLY A 40 -6.41 3.65 10.75
N SER A 41 -6.63 4.14 11.96
CA SER A 41 -7.22 3.37 13.03
C SER A 41 -8.27 4.22 13.74
N TRP A 42 -9.47 3.67 13.91
CA TRP A 42 -10.57 4.37 14.58
C TRP A 42 -11.55 3.37 15.18
N ARG A 43 -11.72 3.43 16.51
CA ARG A 43 -12.75 2.68 17.26
C ARG A 43 -12.91 1.20 16.86
N GLY A 44 -11.82 0.43 16.90
CA GLY A 44 -11.86 -0.99 16.56
C GLY A 44 -11.91 -1.30 15.07
N VAL A 45 -11.58 -0.31 14.24
CA VAL A 45 -11.51 -0.43 12.79
C VAL A 45 -10.12 -0.01 12.33
N LYS A 46 -9.57 -0.72 11.38
CA LYS A 46 -8.32 -0.32 10.70
C LYS A 46 -8.50 -0.37 9.19
N SER A 47 -7.85 0.55 8.51
CA SER A 47 -7.78 0.59 7.05
C SER A 47 -6.35 0.83 6.61
N PHE A 48 -6.03 0.38 5.40
CA PHE A 48 -4.71 0.57 4.79
C PHE A 48 -4.84 1.35 3.51
N ASN A 49 -3.96 2.34 3.35
CA ASN A 49 -3.80 3.08 2.11
C ASN A 49 -2.34 3.01 1.71
N TYR A 50 -2.05 3.07 0.42
CA TYR A 50 -0.67 3.20 0.00
C TYR A 50 -0.53 4.28 -1.07
N TYR A 51 0.67 4.81 -1.16
CA TYR A 51 1.13 5.60 -2.27
C TYR A 51 2.49 5.08 -2.70
N PHE A 52 2.99 5.58 -3.81
CA PHE A 52 4.28 5.15 -4.33
C PHE A 52 4.99 6.32 -4.97
N TYR A 53 6.28 6.15 -5.19
CA TYR A 53 7.05 7.07 -6.01
C TYR A 53 8.06 6.29 -6.87
N ILE A 54 8.35 6.86 -8.05
CA ILE A 54 9.35 6.31 -8.98
C ILE A 54 10.70 6.83 -8.52
N ASN A 55 11.61 5.92 -8.19
CA ASN A 55 12.88 6.26 -7.54
C ASN A 55 13.71 7.28 -8.33
N ASP A 56 13.78 7.15 -9.64
CA ASP A 56 14.57 8.03 -10.51
C ASP A 56 14.05 9.47 -10.63
N LEU A 57 12.82 9.73 -10.18
CA LEU A 57 12.23 11.07 -10.27
C LEU A 57 12.62 11.99 -9.12
N TYR A 58 13.27 11.45 -8.09
CA TYR A 58 13.58 12.20 -6.88
C TYR A 58 15.03 12.03 -6.49
N ASP A 59 15.64 13.09 -5.98
CA ASP A 59 17.00 13.09 -5.43
C ASP A 59 16.98 12.93 -3.91
N ASP A 60 18.17 12.81 -3.31
CA ASP A 60 18.32 12.64 -1.87
C ASP A 60 17.92 13.89 -1.07
N PHE A 61 17.78 15.04 -1.72
CA PHE A 61 17.39 16.30 -1.08
C PHE A 61 15.87 16.49 -1.04
N THR A 62 15.13 15.71 -1.81
CA THR A 62 13.67 15.78 -1.78
C THR A 62 13.16 15.21 -0.47
N PRO A 63 12.38 15.96 0.34
CA PRO A 63 11.78 15.42 1.56
C PRO A 63 10.91 14.21 1.26
N PHE A 64 10.96 13.21 2.12
CA PHE A 64 10.20 11.96 1.96
C PHE A 64 8.70 12.22 1.70
N GLU A 65 8.11 13.18 2.41
CA GLU A 65 6.69 13.51 2.31
C GLU A 65 6.29 14.08 0.95
N LYS A 66 7.28 14.53 0.16
CA LYS A 66 7.06 15.09 -1.18
C LYS A 66 7.36 14.10 -2.30
N LYS A 67 7.79 12.91 -1.97
CA LYS A 67 8.05 11.85 -2.94
C LYS A 67 6.78 11.05 -3.16
N PHE A 68 5.99 11.45 -4.14
CA PHE A 68 4.79 10.70 -4.54
C PHE A 68 4.48 10.96 -6.00
N ASP A 69 3.97 9.95 -6.69
CA ASP A 69 3.62 10.01 -8.12
C ASP A 69 2.17 9.65 -8.40
N SER A 70 1.38 9.44 -7.35
CA SER A 70 -0.06 9.34 -7.42
C SER A 70 -0.69 10.57 -6.77
N VAL A 71 -1.70 11.17 -7.42
CA VAL A 71 -2.39 12.34 -6.86
C VAL A 71 -3.34 11.97 -5.71
N VAL A 72 -3.60 10.68 -5.52
CA VAL A 72 -4.44 10.17 -4.43
C VAL A 72 -3.79 8.93 -3.81
N GLU A 73 -4.01 8.74 -2.52
CA GLU A 73 -3.64 7.49 -1.88
C GLU A 73 -4.60 6.38 -2.33
N ILE A 74 -4.06 5.21 -2.63
CA ILE A 74 -4.85 4.07 -3.08
C ILE A 74 -5.32 3.29 -1.85
N LYS A 75 -6.64 3.20 -1.68
CA LYS A 75 -7.25 2.46 -0.57
C LYS A 75 -7.23 0.97 -0.86
N MET A 76 -6.70 0.20 0.09
CA MET A 76 -6.64 -1.25 -0.05
C MET A 76 -7.96 -1.88 0.38
N LYS A 77 -8.56 -2.65 -0.52
CA LYS A 77 -9.79 -3.39 -0.23
C LYS A 77 -9.46 -4.77 0.32
N HIS A 78 -10.11 -5.15 1.42
CA HIS A 78 -10.03 -6.53 1.90
C HIS A 78 -10.91 -7.48 1.09
N THR A 79 -11.97 -6.94 0.47
CA THR A 79 -12.89 -7.69 -0.40
C THR A 79 -13.12 -6.89 -1.67
N PRO A 80 -12.50 -7.30 -2.81
CA PRO A 80 -12.53 -6.50 -4.05
C PRO A 80 -13.93 -6.25 -4.60
N GLU A 81 -14.86 -7.17 -4.36
CA GLU A 81 -16.21 -7.10 -4.89
C GLU A 81 -17.10 -6.10 -4.15
N LEU A 82 -16.73 -5.73 -2.91
CA LEU A 82 -17.47 -4.74 -2.14
C LEU A 82 -17.16 -3.33 -2.62
N ARG A 83 -18.11 -2.43 -2.42
CA ARG A 83 -17.97 -1.00 -2.74
C ARG A 83 -18.11 -0.15 -1.48
N GLY A 84 -17.46 1.01 -1.49
CA GLY A 84 -17.55 1.97 -0.41
C GLY A 84 -16.70 1.60 0.80
N TYR A 85 -16.97 2.24 1.92
CA TYR A 85 -16.21 2.08 3.15
C TYR A 85 -16.09 0.64 3.67
N PRO A 86 -17.14 -0.19 3.64
CA PRO A 86 -17.03 -1.56 4.13
C PRO A 86 -15.95 -2.38 3.45
N ALA A 87 -15.61 -2.06 2.20
CA ALA A 87 -14.55 -2.77 1.47
C ALA A 87 -13.15 -2.48 2.01
N HIS A 88 -12.94 -1.32 2.64
CA HIS A 88 -11.64 -0.86 3.12
C HIS A 88 -11.48 -1.04 4.63
N GLU A 89 -12.57 -1.14 5.38
CA GLU A 89 -12.55 -1.17 6.83
C GLU A 89 -12.45 -2.61 7.36
N ILE A 90 -11.43 -2.85 8.15
CA ILE A 90 -11.20 -4.14 8.80
C ILE A 90 -11.65 -4.01 10.26
N LEU A 91 -12.73 -4.67 10.61
CA LEU A 91 -13.30 -4.65 11.96
C LEU A 91 -12.61 -5.70 12.84
N PHE A 92 -12.00 -5.28 13.94
CA PHE A 92 -11.26 -6.19 14.83
C PHE A 92 -12.13 -7.34 15.33
N GLU A 93 -13.40 -7.07 15.64
CA GLU A 93 -14.34 -8.05 16.19
C GLU A 93 -14.70 -9.17 15.21
N GLU A 94 -14.49 -8.97 13.90
CA GLU A 94 -14.83 -9.96 12.88
C GLU A 94 -13.69 -10.95 12.60
N TYR A 95 -12.52 -10.73 13.21
CA TYR A 95 -11.32 -11.52 12.91
C TYR A 95 -10.73 -12.16 14.17
N ASP A 96 -10.29 -13.41 14.04
CA ASP A 96 -9.32 -14.03 14.93
C ASP A 96 -7.94 -13.96 14.29
N GLU A 97 -6.91 -14.45 14.99
CA GLU A 97 -5.52 -14.38 14.50
C GLU A 97 -5.34 -15.08 13.15
N THR A 98 -5.92 -16.29 13.01
CA THR A 98 -5.78 -17.10 11.78
C THR A 98 -6.44 -16.40 10.60
N LYS A 99 -7.67 -15.95 10.76
CA LYS A 99 -8.40 -15.25 9.71
C LYS A 99 -7.72 -13.95 9.30
N TYR A 100 -7.20 -13.22 10.27
CA TYR A 100 -6.53 -11.96 9.98
C TYR A 100 -5.23 -12.17 9.22
N LYS A 101 -4.42 -13.16 9.58
CA LYS A 101 -3.21 -13.51 8.84
C LYS A 101 -3.52 -13.90 7.39
N GLU A 102 -4.54 -14.71 7.18
CA GLU A 102 -5.00 -15.10 5.85
C GLU A 102 -5.43 -13.88 5.03
N LEU A 103 -6.19 -12.98 5.65
CA LEU A 103 -6.63 -11.74 5.00
C LEU A 103 -5.44 -10.90 4.57
N LEU A 104 -4.50 -10.62 5.46
CA LEU A 104 -3.33 -9.81 5.14
C LEU A 104 -2.45 -10.46 4.08
N THR A 105 -2.23 -11.76 4.16
CA THR A 105 -1.46 -12.48 3.14
C THR A 105 -2.09 -12.27 1.77
N THR A 106 -3.39 -12.46 1.67
CA THR A 106 -4.11 -12.27 0.41
C THR A 106 -4.03 -10.83 -0.09
N MET A 107 -4.22 -9.85 0.80
CA MET A 107 -4.17 -8.44 0.44
C MET A 107 -2.78 -8.02 -0.04
N LEU A 108 -1.74 -8.38 0.70
CA LEU A 108 -0.36 -8.02 0.36
C LEU A 108 0.04 -8.56 -1.00
N HIS A 109 -0.25 -9.82 -1.28
CA HIS A 109 0.05 -10.42 -2.58
C HIS A 109 -0.76 -9.80 -3.70
N ARG A 110 -2.05 -9.55 -3.49
CA ARG A 110 -2.92 -8.94 -4.50
C ARG A 110 -2.44 -7.56 -4.92
N TYR A 111 -2.09 -6.72 -3.95
CA TYR A 111 -1.73 -5.34 -4.24
C TYR A 111 -0.28 -5.15 -4.66
N PHE A 112 0.65 -5.94 -4.12
CA PHE A 112 2.08 -5.64 -4.26
C PHE A 112 2.87 -6.60 -5.13
N ASP A 113 2.41 -7.83 -5.34
CA ASP A 113 3.07 -8.74 -6.27
C ASP A 113 3.22 -8.17 -7.68
N PRO A 114 2.21 -7.44 -8.24
CA PRO A 114 2.36 -6.85 -9.57
C PRO A 114 3.54 -5.90 -9.70
N TYR A 115 3.89 -5.18 -8.64
CA TYR A 115 5.02 -4.26 -8.65
C TYR A 115 6.37 -4.98 -8.66
N LYS A 116 6.43 -6.20 -8.14
CA LYS A 116 7.70 -6.96 -8.04
C LYS A 116 8.19 -7.47 -9.40
N ASN A 117 7.29 -7.71 -10.34
CA ASN A 117 7.65 -8.27 -11.63
C ASN A 117 8.16 -7.21 -12.61
N ASN A 118 7.43 -6.11 -12.74
CA ASN A 118 7.82 -4.97 -13.56
C ASN A 118 6.95 -3.78 -13.11
N ALA A 119 7.44 -3.05 -12.12
CA ALA A 119 6.68 -1.97 -11.51
C ALA A 119 6.29 -0.87 -12.50
N LEU A 120 7.23 -0.45 -13.36
CA LEU A 120 6.97 0.62 -14.32
C LEU A 120 5.93 0.22 -15.36
N GLN A 121 5.98 -1.02 -15.83
CA GLN A 121 4.98 -1.52 -16.77
C GLN A 121 3.60 -1.62 -16.12
N TYR A 122 3.56 -2.08 -14.87
CA TYR A 122 2.30 -2.14 -14.11
C TYR A 122 1.67 -0.75 -13.97
N LEU A 123 2.47 0.28 -13.69
CA LEU A 123 1.97 1.65 -13.61
C LEU A 123 1.46 2.15 -14.95
N LYS A 124 2.14 1.85 -16.04
CA LYS A 124 1.67 2.22 -17.40
C LYS A 124 0.32 1.59 -17.71
N ASP A 125 0.19 0.30 -17.44
CA ASP A 125 -1.02 -0.45 -17.76
C ASP A 125 -2.22 -0.05 -16.91
N ASN A 126 -1.98 0.59 -15.76
CA ASN A 126 -3.02 0.97 -14.80
C ASN A 126 -3.07 2.48 -14.54
N ASP A 127 -2.59 3.30 -15.47
CA ASP A 127 -2.49 4.75 -15.32
C ASP A 127 -3.78 5.39 -14.76
N TYR A 128 -4.91 5.06 -15.36
CA TYR A 128 -6.19 5.64 -14.95
C TYR A 128 -6.62 5.27 -13.53
N ARG A 129 -6.20 4.10 -13.05
CA ARG A 129 -6.52 3.63 -11.69
C ARG A 129 -5.56 4.22 -10.66
N MET A 130 -4.32 4.46 -11.07
CA MET A 130 -3.27 4.97 -10.20
C MET A 130 -3.31 6.49 -10.04
N CYS A 131 -4.04 7.19 -10.89
CA CYS A 131 -4.11 8.66 -10.88
C CYS A 131 -2.72 9.29 -10.84
N LEU A 132 -1.88 8.96 -11.82
CA LEU A 132 -0.48 9.38 -11.86
C LEU A 132 -0.35 10.89 -12.01
N THR A 133 0.70 11.45 -11.38
CA THR A 133 1.07 12.85 -11.59
C THR A 133 1.55 13.06 -13.03
N LYS A 134 1.54 14.30 -13.48
CA LYS A 134 2.07 14.65 -14.81
C LYS A 134 3.53 14.25 -14.96
N LYS A 135 4.34 14.47 -13.93
CA LYS A 135 5.76 14.11 -13.90
C LYS A 135 5.95 12.60 -14.10
N ALA A 136 5.18 11.78 -13.39
CA ALA A 136 5.23 10.33 -13.53
C ALA A 136 4.79 9.88 -14.92
N ARG A 137 3.72 10.45 -15.45
CA ARG A 137 3.22 10.11 -16.80
C ARG A 137 4.22 10.48 -17.88
N GLN A 138 4.90 11.60 -17.76
CA GLN A 138 5.98 11.99 -18.70
C GLN A 138 7.13 11.00 -18.62
N TYR A 139 7.56 10.63 -17.43
CA TYR A 139 8.64 9.65 -17.26
C TYR A 139 8.28 8.29 -17.89
N LEU A 140 7.04 7.86 -17.74
CA LEU A 140 6.57 6.58 -18.27
C LEU A 140 6.26 6.63 -19.77
N GLY A 141 6.38 7.79 -20.42
CA GLY A 141 6.09 7.94 -21.84
C GLY A 141 4.59 7.93 -22.18
N LEU A 142 3.72 8.27 -21.23
CA LEU A 142 2.26 8.30 -21.42
C LEU A 142 1.74 9.63 -21.96
N ILE A 143 2.57 10.66 -21.90
CA ILE A 143 2.29 11.98 -22.48
C ILE A 143 3.56 12.61 -23.04
#